data_c635529b0a54476b57220a1f0a21bf8f
#
_entry.id   c635529b0a54476b57220a1f0a21bf8f
#
_cell.length_a   1.000
_cell.length_b   1.000
_cell.length_c   1.000
_cell.angle_alpha   90.00
_cell.angle_beta   90.00
_cell.angle_gamma   90.00
#
_symmetry.space_group_name_H-M   'P 1'
#
loop_
_entity.id
_entity.type
_entity.pdbx_description
1 polymer ?
#
loop_
_entity_poly.entity_id
_entity_poly.type
_entity_poly.pdbx_seq_one_letter_code
_entity_poly.pdbx_strand_id
1 'polypeptide(L)'
;APYSSISAENLRGELSEVIDMITEAAEIYYTYNANNKTLRISRKANFSLYVPQSRPILLAILDVLRGAGITDFTADFDDYSITFDADYELKNQILNLISYFEENPILIAYDVKVFTIYPYNGQDVEWQNMMNMFDFGTIKSAKTGVLGRILTTSDDINIGSLKTFLGTQARIEAVAEGKFVVPNLWFSRFDIGKCANRNSMEADLSILAKASFEQNDKIFSNITLEARDGEITQFDIRGKLGENFLIIGIPNDIFGVSKPKSETVVFIVPRIIRTLKTTKHL
;
A
#
# COMPACT_ATOMS: atom_id res chain seq x y z
N ALA A 1 3.01 28.05 20.59
CA ALA A 1 2.06 27.03 21.03
C ALA A 1 1.44 27.46 22.35
N PRO A 2 0.10 27.43 22.51
CA PRO A 2 -0.52 27.76 23.79
C PRO A 2 -0.03 26.76 24.84
N TYR A 3 0.35 27.24 26.00
CA TYR A 3 0.61 26.42 27.16
C TYR A 3 -0.75 25.81 27.57
N SER A 4 -0.88 24.48 27.47
CA SER A 4 -2.03 23.80 28.07
C SER A 4 -1.91 23.92 29.59
N SER A 5 -2.83 24.60 30.23
CA SER A 5 -2.93 24.65 31.68
C SER A 5 -3.73 23.43 32.13
N ILE A 6 -3.17 22.66 33.05
CA ILE A 6 -3.87 21.56 33.70
C ILE A 6 -4.35 22.07 35.06
N SER A 7 -5.63 21.89 35.34
CA SER A 7 -6.19 22.09 36.66
C SER A 7 -6.43 20.74 37.31
N ALA A 8 -5.78 20.49 38.40
CA ALA A 8 -5.99 19.26 39.18
C ALA A 8 -6.40 19.63 40.60
N GLU A 9 -7.52 19.07 41.06
CA GLU A 9 -7.98 19.21 42.44
C GLU A 9 -7.72 17.90 43.19
N ASN A 10 -7.23 18.01 44.45
CA ASN A 10 -7.04 16.87 45.34
C ASN A 10 -6.05 15.80 44.88
N LEU A 11 -4.93 16.19 44.28
CA LEU A 11 -3.84 15.24 43.99
C LEU A 11 -3.30 14.67 45.31
N ARG A 12 -3.53 13.39 45.54
CA ARG A 12 -3.05 12.63 46.69
C ARG A 12 -2.45 11.32 46.22
N GLY A 13 -1.36 10.90 46.81
CA GLY A 13 -0.65 9.70 46.50
C GLY A 13 0.85 9.86 46.69
N GLU A 14 1.60 8.83 46.30
CA GLU A 14 3.04 8.94 46.21
C GLU A 14 3.45 9.93 45.11
N LEU A 15 4.62 10.57 45.25
CA LEU A 15 5.08 11.57 44.29
C LEU A 15 5.12 11.07 42.86
N SER A 16 5.50 9.79 42.67
CA SER A 16 5.49 9.12 41.34
C SER A 16 4.08 9.07 40.75
N GLU A 17 3.08 8.63 41.54
CA GLU A 17 1.70 8.54 41.11
C GLU A 17 1.11 9.92 40.70
N VAL A 18 1.44 10.93 41.48
CA VAL A 18 1.01 12.31 41.20
C VAL A 18 1.68 12.84 39.90
N ILE A 19 2.97 12.56 39.70
CA ILE A 19 3.67 12.94 38.48
C ILE A 19 3.10 12.19 37.29
N ASP A 20 2.81 10.88 37.39
CA ASP A 20 2.19 10.08 36.35
C ASP A 20 0.82 10.65 35.94
N MET A 21 -0.06 10.96 36.92
CA MET A 21 -1.35 11.58 36.65
C MET A 21 -1.22 12.94 35.94
N ILE A 22 -0.28 13.78 36.35
CA ILE A 22 -0.06 15.08 35.74
C ILE A 22 0.47 14.94 34.32
N THR A 23 1.44 14.05 34.10
CA THR A 23 2.08 13.88 32.79
C THR A 23 1.14 13.21 31.78
N GLU A 24 0.30 12.28 32.23
CA GLU A 24 -0.76 11.69 31.41
C GLU A 24 -1.81 12.74 31.02
N ALA A 25 -2.30 13.54 31.97
CA ALA A 25 -3.26 14.61 31.70
C ALA A 25 -2.68 15.73 30.81
N ALA A 26 -1.37 15.96 30.87
CA ALA A 26 -0.65 16.94 30.07
C ALA A 26 -0.18 16.40 28.72
N GLU A 27 -0.31 15.08 28.47
CA GLU A 27 0.21 14.41 27.28
C GLU A 27 1.73 14.65 27.10
N ILE A 28 2.49 14.54 28.21
CA ILE A 28 3.93 14.72 28.24
C ILE A 28 4.60 13.53 28.92
N TYR A 29 5.90 13.45 28.82
CA TYR A 29 6.71 12.37 29.41
C TYR A 29 7.67 12.92 30.44
N TYR A 30 8.05 12.09 31.41
CA TYR A 30 9.12 12.43 32.32
C TYR A 30 10.12 11.29 32.49
N THR A 31 11.33 11.65 32.87
CA THR A 31 12.35 10.72 33.32
C THR A 31 12.94 11.26 34.63
N TYR A 32 13.06 10.39 35.63
CA TYR A 32 13.67 10.74 36.90
C TYR A 32 15.03 10.06 37.03
N ASN A 33 16.07 10.85 37.24
CA ASN A 33 17.40 10.34 37.53
C ASN A 33 17.66 10.42 39.03
N ALA A 34 17.63 9.22 39.70
CA ALA A 34 17.78 9.12 41.14
C ALA A 34 19.17 9.54 41.65
N ASN A 35 20.22 9.42 40.82
CA ASN A 35 21.61 9.73 41.21
C ASN A 35 21.80 11.24 41.44
N ASN A 36 21.24 12.05 40.57
CA ASN A 36 21.33 13.51 40.66
C ASN A 36 20.02 14.19 41.06
N LYS A 37 18.98 13.39 41.38
CA LYS A 37 17.64 13.86 41.81
C LYS A 37 17.01 14.85 40.81
N THR A 38 17.22 14.60 39.51
CA THR A 38 16.72 15.47 38.46
C THR A 38 15.50 14.85 37.80
N LEU A 39 14.40 15.59 37.73
CA LEU A 39 13.22 15.31 36.95
C LEU A 39 13.33 16.05 35.62
N ARG A 40 13.34 15.30 34.50
CA ARG A 40 13.33 15.85 33.15
C ARG A 40 11.96 15.63 32.54
N ILE A 41 11.32 16.70 32.10
CA ILE A 41 10.02 16.66 31.41
C ILE A 41 10.28 16.88 29.91
N SER A 42 9.64 16.08 29.07
CA SER A 42 9.76 16.14 27.62
C SER A 42 8.41 15.95 26.95
N ARG A 43 8.20 16.59 25.79
CA ARG A 43 7.03 16.34 24.93
C ARG A 43 7.20 15.08 24.08
N LYS A 44 8.43 14.60 23.92
CA LYS A 44 8.74 13.40 23.16
C LYS A 44 9.49 12.40 24.03
N ALA A 45 9.24 11.13 23.80
CA ALA A 45 9.98 10.03 24.38
C ALA A 45 10.33 9.01 23.30
N ASN A 46 11.34 8.18 23.60
CA ASN A 46 11.73 7.08 22.75
C ASN A 46 10.85 5.85 23.03
N PHE A 47 10.31 5.27 21.98
CA PHE A 47 9.46 4.07 22.05
C PHE A 47 10.05 2.95 21.23
N SER A 48 9.97 1.74 21.78
CA SER A 48 10.22 0.50 21.05
C SER A 48 8.94 -0.32 21.07
N LEU A 49 8.34 -0.52 19.89
CA LEU A 49 7.06 -1.20 19.73
C LEU A 49 7.23 -2.42 18.83
N TYR A 50 6.59 -3.53 19.21
CA TYR A 50 6.45 -4.68 18.36
C TYR A 50 5.22 -4.53 17.48
N VAL A 51 5.33 -4.96 16.23
CA VAL A 51 4.25 -4.93 15.24
C VAL A 51 3.91 -6.36 14.81
N PRO A 52 2.72 -6.60 14.22
CA PRO A 52 2.39 -7.92 13.68
C PRO A 52 3.48 -8.42 12.72
N GLN A 53 3.79 -9.72 12.79
CA GLN A 53 4.86 -10.35 12.00
C GLN A 53 4.53 -10.39 10.50
N SER A 54 4.54 -9.22 9.90
CA SER A 54 4.20 -9.00 8.50
C SER A 54 4.98 -7.82 7.96
N ARG A 55 5.88 -8.08 7.00
CA ARG A 55 6.65 -7.03 6.34
C ARG A 55 5.79 -5.92 5.74
N PRO A 56 4.65 -6.19 5.03
CA PRO A 56 3.76 -5.14 4.55
C PRO A 56 3.18 -4.26 5.65
N ILE A 57 2.83 -4.84 6.81
CA ILE A 57 2.31 -4.07 7.95
C ILE A 57 3.43 -3.19 8.54
N LEU A 58 4.62 -3.74 8.75
CA LEU A 58 5.75 -2.95 9.21
C LEU A 58 6.03 -1.78 8.27
N LEU A 59 6.07 -2.01 6.96
CA LEU A 59 6.25 -0.94 5.97
C LEU A 59 5.13 0.10 6.02
N ALA A 60 3.88 -0.30 6.18
CA ALA A 60 2.74 0.62 6.32
C ALA A 60 2.90 1.55 7.55
N ILE A 61 3.36 1.00 8.68
CA ILE A 61 3.62 1.80 9.88
C ILE A 61 4.80 2.76 9.67
N LEU A 62 5.88 2.32 9.00
CA LEU A 62 7.00 3.19 8.67
C LEU A 62 6.59 4.33 7.73
N ASP A 63 5.67 4.10 6.80
CA ASP A 63 5.15 5.14 5.91
C ASP A 63 4.31 6.18 6.68
N VAL A 64 3.57 5.77 7.71
CA VAL A 64 2.89 6.71 8.63
C VAL A 64 3.89 7.56 9.39
N LEU A 65 4.96 6.96 9.94
CA LEU A 65 6.02 7.71 10.62
C LEU A 65 6.67 8.74 9.70
N ARG A 66 7.01 8.36 8.46
CA ARG A 66 7.56 9.28 7.46
C ARG A 66 6.58 10.40 7.11
N GLY A 67 5.30 10.06 6.92
CA GLY A 67 4.23 11.04 6.68
C GLY A 67 4.04 12.03 7.82
N ALA A 68 4.30 11.63 9.07
CA ALA A 68 4.33 12.48 10.25
C ALA A 68 5.64 13.29 10.39
N GLY A 69 6.57 13.16 9.44
CA GLY A 69 7.85 13.87 9.44
C GLY A 69 8.92 13.24 10.35
N ILE A 70 8.71 12.01 10.82
CA ILE A 70 9.71 11.28 11.60
C ILE A 70 10.63 10.57 10.61
N THR A 71 11.88 10.99 10.56
CA THR A 71 12.93 10.41 9.71
C THR A 71 13.95 9.59 10.50
N ASP A 72 14.03 9.84 11.81
CA ASP A 72 14.93 9.13 12.71
C ASP A 72 14.16 8.03 13.43
N PHE A 73 14.19 6.85 12.83
CA PHE A 73 13.63 5.62 13.38
C PHE A 73 14.50 4.42 12.99
N THR A 74 14.47 3.40 13.83
CA THR A 74 15.07 2.09 13.53
C THR A 74 13.99 1.07 13.39
N ALA A 75 14.05 0.25 12.32
CA ALA A 75 13.12 -0.85 12.10
C ALA A 75 13.91 -2.16 12.01
N ASP A 76 13.50 -3.12 12.81
CA ASP A 76 14.00 -4.49 12.76
C ASP A 76 12.96 -5.37 12.05
N PHE A 77 13.37 -5.91 10.89
CA PHE A 77 12.51 -6.77 10.06
C PHE A 77 12.56 -8.24 10.48
N ASP A 78 13.48 -8.63 11.32
CA ASP A 78 13.59 -9.99 11.84
C ASP A 78 12.71 -10.14 13.10
N ASP A 79 12.76 -9.15 14.00
CA ASP A 79 11.95 -9.13 15.23
C ASP A 79 10.61 -8.40 15.05
N TYR A 80 10.37 -7.77 13.90
CA TYR A 80 9.19 -6.95 13.64
C TYR A 80 8.98 -5.88 14.71
N SER A 81 10.03 -5.13 15.02
CA SER A 81 9.99 -4.03 15.97
C SER A 81 10.39 -2.70 15.31
N ILE A 82 9.89 -1.62 15.89
CA ILE A 82 10.22 -0.25 15.50
C ILE A 82 10.61 0.55 16.73
N THR A 83 11.66 1.36 16.60
CA THR A 83 12.10 2.29 17.64
C THR A 83 12.13 3.70 17.06
N PHE A 84 11.46 4.64 17.71
CA PHE A 84 11.32 6.02 17.25
C PHE A 84 11.02 6.97 18.38
N ASP A 85 11.27 8.26 18.18
CA ASP A 85 10.90 9.33 19.08
C ASP A 85 9.56 9.93 18.68
N ALA A 86 8.60 9.96 19.60
CA ALA A 86 7.28 10.51 19.36
C ALA A 86 6.74 11.30 20.54
N ASP A 87 5.80 12.21 20.24
CA ASP A 87 4.89 12.79 21.21
C ASP A 87 3.74 11.81 21.55
N TYR A 88 2.89 12.23 22.46
CA TYR A 88 1.79 11.40 22.95
C TYR A 88 0.77 11.08 21.85
N GLU A 89 0.46 12.05 21.02
CA GLU A 89 -0.51 11.90 19.93
C GLU A 89 -0.03 10.88 18.89
N LEU A 90 1.19 11.05 18.37
CA LEU A 90 1.75 10.14 17.36
C LEU A 90 1.95 8.73 17.91
N LYS A 91 2.42 8.59 19.17
CA LYS A 91 2.49 7.27 19.82
C LYS A 91 1.13 6.56 19.80
N ASN A 92 0.06 7.27 20.21
CA ASN A 92 -1.28 6.69 20.26
C ASN A 92 -1.81 6.36 18.86
N GLN A 93 -1.53 7.18 17.86
CA GLN A 93 -1.86 6.88 16.46
C GLN A 93 -1.20 5.56 15.99
N ILE A 94 0.09 5.39 16.30
CA ILE A 94 0.81 4.15 15.96
C ILE A 94 0.27 2.94 16.72
N LEU A 95 -0.02 3.07 18.01
CA LEU A 95 -0.61 1.98 18.81
C LEU A 95 -2.00 1.58 18.27
N ASN A 96 -2.84 2.55 17.93
CA ASN A 96 -4.14 2.31 17.32
C ASN A 96 -4.01 1.60 15.96
N LEU A 97 -3.02 1.99 15.17
CA LEU A 97 -2.76 1.35 13.89
C LEU A 97 -2.27 -0.09 14.06
N ILE A 98 -1.39 -0.36 15.03
CA ILE A 98 -0.96 -1.73 15.38
C ILE A 98 -2.16 -2.57 15.80
N SER A 99 -2.99 -2.08 16.73
CA SER A 99 -4.20 -2.78 17.18
C SER A 99 -5.17 -3.05 16.02
N TYR A 100 -5.33 -2.07 15.14
CA TYR A 100 -6.15 -2.25 13.93
C TYR A 100 -5.66 -3.42 13.06
N PHE A 101 -4.36 -3.53 12.81
CA PHE A 101 -3.80 -4.64 12.03
C PHE A 101 -3.85 -5.98 12.78
N GLU A 102 -3.78 -5.99 14.11
CA GLU A 102 -3.97 -7.18 14.92
C GLU A 102 -5.42 -7.72 14.85
N GLU A 103 -6.39 -6.82 14.81
CA GLU A 103 -7.81 -7.16 14.68
C GLU A 103 -8.18 -7.57 13.24
N ASN A 104 -7.48 -7.03 12.24
CA ASN A 104 -7.73 -7.26 10.82
C ASN A 104 -6.54 -7.95 10.13
N PRO A 105 -6.22 -9.22 10.47
CA PRO A 105 -5.02 -9.89 10.02
C PRO A 105 -5.11 -10.43 8.59
N ILE A 106 -5.83 -9.75 7.70
CA ILE A 106 -5.98 -10.15 6.31
C ILE A 106 -5.04 -9.30 5.46
N LEU A 107 -4.24 -9.98 4.65
CA LEU A 107 -3.42 -9.39 3.61
C LEU A 107 -3.97 -9.82 2.25
N ILE A 108 -4.01 -8.91 1.31
CA ILE A 108 -4.40 -9.17 -0.08
C ILE A 108 -3.14 -9.03 -0.93
N ALA A 109 -2.71 -10.12 -1.55
CA ALA A 109 -1.60 -10.10 -2.49
C ALA A 109 -2.13 -9.88 -3.90
N TYR A 110 -1.46 -9.01 -4.64
CA TYR A 110 -1.69 -8.79 -6.06
C TYR A 110 -0.51 -9.34 -6.84
N ASP A 111 -0.75 -10.37 -7.66
CA ASP A 111 0.20 -10.79 -8.67
C ASP A 111 0.04 -9.88 -9.89
N VAL A 112 1.11 -9.17 -10.28
CA VAL A 112 1.07 -8.17 -11.34
C VAL A 112 2.00 -8.59 -12.46
N LYS A 113 1.51 -8.48 -13.70
CA LYS A 113 2.32 -8.63 -14.91
C LYS A 113 2.01 -7.49 -15.86
N VAL A 114 3.06 -6.87 -16.37
CA VAL A 114 2.97 -5.71 -17.25
C VAL A 114 3.64 -6.04 -18.56
N PHE A 115 2.95 -5.80 -19.65
CA PHE A 115 3.43 -6.04 -21.00
C PHE A 115 3.25 -4.79 -21.84
N THR A 116 4.17 -4.58 -22.76
CA THR A 116 3.97 -3.71 -23.89
C THR A 116 3.55 -4.54 -25.10
N ILE A 117 2.54 -4.05 -25.80
CA ILE A 117 2.01 -4.65 -27.02
C ILE A 117 2.33 -3.75 -28.19
N TYR A 118 2.92 -4.33 -29.24
CA TYR A 118 3.24 -3.67 -30.50
C TYR A 118 2.45 -4.33 -31.62
N PRO A 119 1.29 -3.78 -32.03
CA PRO A 119 0.45 -4.37 -33.07
C PRO A 119 1.19 -4.54 -34.40
N TYR A 120 0.93 -5.64 -35.08
CA TYR A 120 1.46 -5.89 -36.42
C TYR A 120 0.74 -5.00 -37.44
N ASN A 121 1.48 -4.54 -38.45
CA ASN A 121 0.95 -3.76 -39.56
C ASN A 121 0.23 -2.44 -39.16
N GLY A 122 0.46 -1.93 -37.94
CA GLY A 122 -0.17 -0.71 -37.45
C GLY A 122 -1.70 -0.83 -37.28
N GLN A 123 -2.22 -2.05 -37.14
CA GLN A 123 -3.62 -2.29 -36.81
C GLN A 123 -3.83 -2.15 -35.31
N ASP A 124 -5.08 -1.90 -34.90
CA ASP A 124 -5.44 -1.91 -33.48
C ASP A 124 -5.60 -3.37 -32.99
N VAL A 125 -5.34 -3.64 -31.73
CA VAL A 125 -5.63 -4.95 -31.11
C VAL A 125 -7.14 -5.13 -31.06
N GLU A 126 -7.62 -6.30 -31.47
CA GLU A 126 -9.05 -6.63 -31.50
C GLU A 126 -9.54 -7.03 -30.08
N TRP A 127 -9.54 -6.08 -29.17
CA TRP A 127 -9.96 -6.30 -27.78
C TRP A 127 -11.34 -6.90 -27.65
N GLN A 128 -12.29 -6.54 -28.57
CA GLN A 128 -13.64 -7.08 -28.54
C GLN A 128 -13.67 -8.60 -28.82
N ASN A 129 -12.84 -9.06 -29.75
CA ASN A 129 -12.72 -10.50 -30.03
C ASN A 129 -12.10 -11.25 -28.85
N MET A 130 -11.10 -10.64 -28.19
CA MET A 130 -10.52 -11.19 -26.99
C MET A 130 -11.55 -11.29 -25.86
N MET A 131 -12.37 -10.26 -25.65
CA MET A 131 -13.43 -10.27 -24.63
C MET A 131 -14.41 -11.40 -24.85
N ASN A 132 -14.84 -11.59 -26.12
CA ASN A 132 -15.78 -12.66 -26.47
C ASN A 132 -15.16 -14.06 -26.31
N MET A 133 -13.86 -14.21 -26.58
CA MET A 133 -13.18 -15.50 -26.50
C MET A 133 -12.92 -15.95 -25.06
N PHE A 134 -12.64 -15.02 -24.17
CA PHE A 134 -12.26 -15.29 -22.77
C PHE A 134 -13.36 -14.94 -21.77
N ASP A 135 -14.58 -14.73 -22.22
CA ASP A 135 -15.73 -14.38 -21.38
C ASP A 135 -15.42 -13.24 -20.38
N PHE A 136 -14.70 -12.23 -20.85
CA PHE A 136 -14.50 -11.02 -20.06
C PHE A 136 -15.86 -10.35 -19.86
N GLY A 137 -16.23 -10.22 -18.63
CA GLY A 137 -17.38 -9.45 -18.23
C GLY A 137 -17.27 -7.98 -18.65
N THR A 138 -18.04 -7.15 -18.04
CA THR A 138 -18.21 -5.73 -18.40
C THR A 138 -16.90 -4.96 -18.45
N ILE A 139 -16.65 -4.24 -19.55
CA ILE A 139 -15.64 -3.15 -19.59
C ILE A 139 -16.10 -2.08 -18.60
N LYS A 140 -15.27 -1.79 -17.61
CA LYS A 140 -15.48 -0.63 -16.75
C LYS A 140 -14.53 0.48 -17.18
N SER A 141 -15.10 1.64 -17.47
CA SER A 141 -14.30 2.85 -17.66
C SER A 141 -13.65 3.27 -16.34
N ALA A 142 -12.54 3.98 -16.42
CA ALA A 142 -11.94 4.62 -15.27
C ALA A 142 -12.96 5.54 -14.58
N LYS A 143 -12.89 5.63 -13.26
CA LYS A 143 -13.66 6.58 -12.47
C LYS A 143 -13.21 8.01 -12.70
N THR A 144 -11.89 8.18 -12.81
CA THR A 144 -11.23 9.45 -13.13
C THR A 144 -10.03 9.17 -14.04
N GLY A 145 -9.66 10.13 -14.87
CA GLY A 145 -8.50 10.02 -15.76
C GLY A 145 -8.81 9.41 -17.12
N VAL A 146 -7.78 9.33 -17.95
CA VAL A 146 -7.86 8.88 -19.36
C VAL A 146 -7.02 7.65 -19.66
N LEU A 147 -6.20 7.20 -18.71
CA LEU A 147 -5.32 6.05 -18.89
C LEU A 147 -6.09 4.73 -18.70
N GLY A 148 -6.36 4.06 -19.83
CA GLY A 148 -6.79 2.68 -19.82
C GLY A 148 -8.28 2.43 -19.55
N ARG A 149 -8.62 1.17 -19.72
CA ARG A 149 -9.93 0.57 -19.40
C ARG A 149 -9.67 -0.71 -18.65
N ILE A 150 -10.56 -1.08 -17.73
CA ILE A 150 -10.43 -2.34 -17.01
C ILE A 150 -11.42 -3.38 -17.50
N LEU A 151 -10.90 -4.57 -17.71
CA LEU A 151 -11.68 -5.76 -18.02
C LEU A 151 -11.58 -6.71 -16.82
N THR A 152 -12.70 -7.25 -16.40
CA THR A 152 -12.77 -8.25 -15.34
C THR A 152 -13.26 -9.56 -15.90
N THR A 153 -12.72 -10.67 -15.47
CA THR A 153 -13.21 -12.00 -15.85
C THR A 153 -13.48 -12.82 -14.61
N SER A 154 -14.56 -13.60 -14.67
CA SER A 154 -14.93 -14.56 -13.63
C SER A 154 -14.11 -15.83 -13.65
N ASP A 155 -13.45 -16.12 -14.78
CA ASP A 155 -12.68 -17.35 -14.95
C ASP A 155 -11.18 -17.14 -14.77
N ASP A 156 -10.49 -18.20 -14.33
CA ASP A 156 -9.03 -18.26 -14.26
C ASP A 156 -8.45 -18.20 -15.69
N ILE A 157 -8.30 -16.99 -16.22
CA ILE A 157 -7.61 -16.83 -17.49
C ILE A 157 -6.14 -17.18 -17.28
N ASN A 158 -5.73 -18.25 -17.95
CA ASN A 158 -4.32 -18.54 -18.05
C ASN A 158 -3.63 -17.43 -18.87
N ILE A 159 -2.72 -16.71 -18.23
CA ILE A 159 -1.94 -15.65 -18.88
C ILE A 159 -1.21 -16.14 -20.14
N GLY A 160 -0.90 -17.44 -20.24
CA GLY A 160 -0.35 -18.07 -21.43
C GLY A 160 -1.31 -18.02 -22.60
N SER A 161 -2.60 -18.29 -22.37
CA SER A 161 -3.64 -18.22 -23.40
C SER A 161 -3.84 -16.78 -23.88
N LEU A 162 -3.83 -15.81 -22.94
CA LEU A 162 -3.88 -14.38 -23.26
C LEU A 162 -2.67 -13.97 -24.14
N LYS A 163 -1.46 -14.37 -23.75
CA LYS A 163 -0.24 -14.10 -24.54
C LYS A 163 -0.29 -14.74 -25.91
N THR A 164 -0.82 -15.96 -26.02
CA THR A 164 -0.96 -16.66 -27.30
C THR A 164 -1.91 -15.90 -28.22
N PHE A 165 -3.07 -15.49 -27.71
CA PHE A 165 -4.02 -14.69 -28.48
C PHE A 165 -3.40 -13.36 -28.93
N LEU A 166 -2.82 -12.59 -28.01
CA LEU A 166 -2.20 -11.31 -28.34
C LEU A 166 -1.03 -11.49 -29.30
N GLY A 167 -0.26 -12.58 -29.19
CA GLY A 167 0.86 -12.91 -30.07
C GLY A 167 0.47 -13.14 -31.53
N THR A 168 -0.81 -13.43 -31.81
CA THR A 168 -1.31 -13.50 -33.22
C THR A 168 -1.48 -12.13 -33.86
N GLN A 169 -1.65 -11.09 -33.05
CA GLN A 169 -1.97 -9.73 -33.51
C GLN A 169 -0.84 -8.73 -33.26
N ALA A 170 0.05 -9.02 -32.31
CA ALA A 170 1.05 -8.08 -31.85
C ALA A 170 2.30 -8.78 -31.33
N ARG A 171 3.43 -8.09 -31.37
CA ARG A 171 4.62 -8.45 -30.60
C ARG A 171 4.42 -8.02 -29.16
N ILE A 172 4.65 -8.94 -28.21
CA ILE A 172 4.52 -8.72 -26.79
C ILE A 172 5.90 -8.66 -26.17
N GLU A 173 6.15 -7.63 -25.40
CA GLU A 173 7.36 -7.49 -24.57
C GLU A 173 6.97 -7.40 -23.10
N ALA A 174 7.61 -8.21 -22.24
CA ALA A 174 7.43 -8.11 -20.81
C ALA A 174 8.16 -6.85 -20.28
N VAL A 175 7.46 -6.03 -19.52
CA VAL A 175 8.00 -4.82 -18.89
C VAL A 175 8.36 -5.10 -17.44
N ALA A 176 7.41 -5.66 -16.69
CA ALA A 176 7.59 -5.99 -15.29
C ALA A 176 6.73 -7.19 -14.89
N GLU A 177 7.20 -7.91 -13.92
CA GLU A 177 6.44 -8.94 -13.21
C GLU A 177 6.78 -8.86 -11.73
N GLY A 178 5.78 -8.92 -10.87
CA GLY A 178 6.00 -8.84 -9.43
C GLY A 178 4.76 -9.12 -8.62
N LYS A 179 4.95 -9.04 -7.33
CA LYS A 179 3.90 -9.21 -6.34
C LYS A 179 4.01 -8.10 -5.31
N PHE A 180 2.89 -7.49 -4.98
CA PHE A 180 2.80 -6.61 -3.85
C PHE A 180 1.64 -7.00 -2.94
N VAL A 181 1.71 -6.58 -1.68
CA VAL A 181 0.75 -6.98 -0.66
C VAL A 181 0.15 -5.74 -0.04
N VAL A 182 -1.17 -5.76 0.07
CA VAL A 182 -1.98 -4.68 0.63
C VAL A 182 -2.62 -5.18 1.91
N PRO A 183 -2.35 -4.60 3.08
CA PRO A 183 -3.11 -4.89 4.28
C PRO A 183 -4.58 -4.51 4.09
N ASN A 184 -5.49 -5.29 4.65
CA ASN A 184 -6.92 -5.04 4.54
C ASN A 184 -7.27 -3.61 4.96
N LEU A 185 -8.09 -2.92 4.15
CA LEU A 185 -8.49 -1.52 4.31
C LEU A 185 -7.33 -0.49 4.22
N TRP A 186 -6.12 -0.93 3.88
CA TRP A 186 -4.94 -0.08 3.70
C TRP A 186 -4.55 0.02 2.23
N PHE A 187 -3.45 0.68 1.94
CA PHE A 187 -2.91 0.84 0.59
C PHE A 187 -1.47 0.34 0.49
N SER A 188 -1.07 -0.02 -0.71
CA SER A 188 0.32 -0.30 -1.07
C SER A 188 0.60 0.18 -2.48
N ARG A 189 1.88 0.38 -2.79
CA ARG A 189 2.38 0.86 -4.08
C ARG A 189 3.28 -0.19 -4.72
N PHE A 190 3.17 -0.33 -6.03
CA PHE A 190 4.05 -1.13 -6.87
C PHE A 190 4.57 -0.27 -8.01
N ASP A 191 5.87 0.01 -7.99
CA ASP A 191 6.53 0.88 -8.95
C ASP A 191 7.11 0.08 -10.12
N ILE A 192 6.88 0.54 -11.33
CA ILE A 192 7.29 -0.06 -12.59
C ILE A 192 8.12 0.96 -13.35
N GLY A 193 9.30 0.56 -13.80
CA GLY A 193 10.16 1.38 -14.65
C GLY A 193 11.63 1.10 -14.42
N LYS A 194 12.44 1.54 -15.33
CA LYS A 194 13.89 1.46 -15.23
C LYS A 194 14.34 2.50 -14.20
N CYS A 195 14.67 2.07 -13.00
CA CYS A 195 15.56 2.85 -12.13
C CYS A 195 16.92 3.00 -12.83
N ALA A 196 16.99 3.88 -13.83
CA ALA A 196 18.19 4.11 -14.62
C ALA A 196 19.30 4.81 -13.81
N ASN A 197 18.94 5.38 -12.66
CA ASN A 197 19.90 5.96 -11.72
C ASN A 197 19.34 5.89 -10.30
N ARG A 198 20.14 5.41 -9.36
CA ARG A 198 19.81 5.37 -7.92
C ARG A 198 19.44 6.73 -7.30
N ASN A 199 19.50 7.81 -8.05
CA ASN A 199 19.23 9.17 -7.60
C ASN A 199 17.92 9.77 -8.12
N SER A 200 17.17 9.10 -9.02
CA SER A 200 15.81 9.51 -9.41
C SER A 200 14.83 8.46 -8.91
N MET A 201 14.06 8.80 -7.89
CA MET A 201 13.01 7.95 -7.28
C MET A 201 11.71 7.92 -8.12
N GLU A 202 11.75 8.28 -9.39
CA GLU A 202 10.55 8.37 -10.21
C GLU A 202 10.38 7.10 -11.02
N ALA A 203 9.34 6.34 -10.68
CA ALA A 203 8.86 5.23 -11.50
C ALA A 203 8.18 5.77 -12.77
N ASP A 204 8.28 5.03 -13.89
CA ASP A 204 7.57 5.40 -15.12
C ASP A 204 6.06 5.22 -14.96
N LEU A 205 5.65 4.19 -14.21
CA LEU A 205 4.27 3.91 -13.84
C LEU A 205 4.24 3.35 -12.42
N SER A 206 3.33 3.84 -11.61
CA SER A 206 3.04 3.30 -10.29
C SER A 206 1.62 2.76 -10.23
N ILE A 207 1.48 1.61 -9.61
CA ILE A 207 0.18 1.00 -9.31
C ILE A 207 -0.03 1.11 -7.80
N LEU A 208 -0.97 1.95 -7.37
CA LEU A 208 -1.41 2.00 -5.99
C LEU A 208 -2.69 1.19 -5.87
N ALA A 209 -2.75 0.31 -4.90
CA ALA A 209 -3.97 -0.43 -4.58
C ALA A 209 -4.37 -0.20 -3.14
N LYS A 210 -5.65 0.16 -2.94
CA LYS A 210 -6.33 0.08 -1.67
C LYS A 210 -7.35 -1.03 -1.76
N ALA A 211 -7.34 -1.96 -0.82
CA ALA A 211 -8.20 -3.13 -0.89
C ALA A 211 -8.97 -3.36 0.40
N SER A 212 -10.19 -3.85 0.28
CA SER A 212 -10.95 -4.39 1.39
C SER A 212 -11.49 -5.77 1.04
N PHE A 213 -11.36 -6.67 1.99
CA PHE A 213 -11.97 -7.99 1.90
C PHE A 213 -13.37 -7.95 2.46
N GLU A 214 -14.33 -8.39 1.66
CA GLU A 214 -15.73 -8.54 2.03
C GLU A 214 -16.05 -10.04 2.26
N GLN A 215 -17.22 -10.31 2.83
CA GLN A 215 -17.67 -11.69 3.02
C GLN A 215 -17.83 -12.43 1.68
N ASN A 216 -17.75 -13.77 1.72
CA ASN A 216 -17.91 -14.66 0.55
C ASN A 216 -16.84 -14.46 -0.54
N ASP A 217 -15.58 -14.31 -0.12
CA ASP A 217 -14.42 -14.17 -1.01
C ASP A 217 -14.49 -12.98 -1.96
N LYS A 218 -15.31 -11.98 -1.65
CA LYS A 218 -15.40 -10.75 -2.41
C LYS A 218 -14.30 -9.78 -1.99
N ILE A 219 -13.74 -9.11 -2.97
CA ILE A 219 -12.77 -8.04 -2.79
C ILE A 219 -13.31 -6.78 -3.45
N PHE A 220 -13.24 -5.68 -2.71
CA PHE A 220 -13.28 -4.36 -3.30
C PHE A 220 -11.85 -3.83 -3.40
N SER A 221 -11.45 -3.40 -4.59
CA SER A 221 -10.14 -2.83 -4.86
C SER A 221 -10.29 -1.47 -5.53
N ASN A 222 -9.66 -0.47 -4.96
CA ASN A 222 -9.42 0.79 -5.62
C ASN A 222 -7.99 0.75 -6.17
N ILE A 223 -7.86 0.71 -7.50
CA ILE A 223 -6.59 0.66 -8.22
C ILE A 223 -6.35 2.04 -8.83
N THR A 224 -5.25 2.65 -8.47
CA THR A 224 -4.81 3.92 -9.06
C THR A 224 -3.54 3.68 -9.86
N LEU A 225 -3.56 4.09 -11.12
CA LEU A 225 -2.38 4.17 -11.97
C LEU A 225 -1.90 5.61 -11.96
N GLU A 226 -0.65 5.81 -11.65
CA GLU A 226 0.03 7.10 -11.65
C GLU A 226 1.20 7.04 -12.61
N ALA A 227 1.09 7.78 -13.73
CA ALA A 227 2.16 7.89 -14.71
C ALA A 227 3.18 8.94 -14.30
N ARG A 228 4.39 8.85 -14.83
CA ARG A 228 5.52 9.75 -14.54
C ARG A 228 5.23 11.23 -14.78
N ASP A 229 4.40 11.53 -15.77
CA ASP A 229 3.98 12.90 -16.12
C ASP A 229 2.91 13.48 -15.17
N GLY A 230 2.50 12.70 -14.16
CA GLY A 230 1.49 13.07 -13.19
C GLY A 230 0.06 12.74 -13.62
N GLU A 231 -0.15 12.07 -14.75
CA GLU A 231 -1.47 11.56 -15.10
C GLU A 231 -1.89 10.47 -14.12
N ILE A 232 -3.10 10.62 -13.57
CA ILE A 232 -3.68 9.70 -12.60
C ILE A 232 -4.98 9.13 -13.15
N THR A 233 -5.09 7.81 -13.15
CA THR A 233 -6.32 7.10 -13.49
C THR A 233 -6.71 6.16 -12.38
N GLN A 234 -7.99 6.18 -11.98
CA GLN A 234 -8.51 5.43 -10.86
C GLN A 234 -9.64 4.49 -11.29
N PHE A 235 -9.59 3.26 -10.81
CA PHE A 235 -10.59 2.22 -11.02
C PHE A 235 -11.12 1.71 -9.69
N ASP A 236 -12.43 1.62 -9.56
CA ASP A 236 -13.10 0.91 -8.49
C ASP A 236 -13.55 -0.47 -9.00
N ILE A 237 -12.99 -1.51 -8.43
CA ILE A 237 -13.20 -2.88 -8.87
C ILE A 237 -13.85 -3.67 -7.73
N ARG A 238 -14.94 -4.35 -8.05
CA ARG A 238 -15.50 -5.38 -7.18
C ARG A 238 -15.40 -6.71 -7.91
N GLY A 239 -14.78 -7.66 -7.27
CA GLY A 239 -14.57 -8.99 -7.82
C GLY A 239 -14.45 -10.03 -6.73
N LYS A 240 -14.17 -11.27 -7.11
CA LYS A 240 -13.86 -12.36 -6.20
C LYS A 240 -12.35 -12.59 -6.18
N LEU A 241 -11.91 -13.29 -5.14
CA LEU A 241 -10.53 -13.78 -5.10
C LEU A 241 -10.25 -14.71 -6.27
N GLY A 242 -9.09 -14.50 -6.90
CA GLY A 242 -8.67 -15.26 -8.08
C GLY A 242 -9.21 -14.74 -9.39
N GLU A 243 -10.19 -13.83 -9.39
CA GLU A 243 -10.61 -13.15 -10.61
C GLU A 243 -9.46 -12.31 -11.17
N ASN A 244 -9.33 -12.32 -12.49
CA ASN A 244 -8.28 -11.57 -13.16
C ASN A 244 -8.78 -10.19 -13.55
N PHE A 245 -7.96 -9.18 -13.33
CA PHE A 245 -8.18 -7.82 -13.80
C PHE A 245 -7.17 -7.50 -14.90
N LEU A 246 -7.66 -7.06 -16.03
CA LEU A 246 -6.84 -6.65 -17.17
C LEU A 246 -7.09 -5.16 -17.44
N ILE A 247 -6.07 -4.35 -17.28
CA ILE A 247 -6.10 -2.94 -17.64
C ILE A 247 -5.44 -2.79 -19.01
N ILE A 248 -6.17 -2.23 -19.97
CA ILE A 248 -5.77 -2.05 -21.37
C ILE A 248 -5.82 -0.58 -21.77
N GLY A 249 -5.20 -0.22 -22.89
CA GLY A 249 -5.26 1.13 -23.45
C GLY A 249 -4.40 2.14 -22.68
N ILE A 250 -3.37 1.70 -21.98
CA ILE A 250 -2.38 2.59 -21.36
C ILE A 250 -1.37 2.94 -22.45
N PRO A 251 -1.19 4.24 -22.79
CA PRO A 251 -0.24 4.66 -23.80
C PRO A 251 1.20 4.26 -23.46
N ASN A 252 1.99 3.85 -24.45
CA ASN A 252 3.39 3.44 -24.24
C ASN A 252 4.38 4.58 -24.09
N ASP A 253 3.98 5.80 -24.38
CA ASP A 253 4.79 6.99 -24.22
C ASP A 253 5.19 7.28 -22.77
N ILE A 254 4.38 6.80 -21.82
CA ILE A 254 4.72 6.82 -20.38
C ILE A 254 6.07 6.13 -20.07
N PHE A 255 6.48 5.14 -20.89
CA PHE A 255 7.78 4.46 -20.79
C PHE A 255 8.85 5.04 -21.71
N GLY A 256 8.60 6.23 -22.31
CA GLY A 256 9.50 6.87 -23.25
C GLY A 256 9.59 6.18 -24.61
N VAL A 257 8.64 5.28 -24.92
CA VAL A 257 8.58 4.56 -26.21
C VAL A 257 7.38 5.04 -27.01
N SER A 258 7.60 5.97 -27.92
CA SER A 258 6.55 6.43 -28.84
C SER A 258 6.55 5.55 -30.09
N LYS A 259 5.67 4.55 -30.13
CA LYS A 259 5.36 3.81 -31.38
C LYS A 259 3.86 3.90 -31.62
N PRO A 260 3.43 4.17 -32.88
CA PRO A 260 2.00 4.28 -33.20
C PRO A 260 1.24 3.03 -32.76
N LYS A 261 0.11 3.23 -32.06
CA LYS A 261 -0.82 2.19 -31.63
C LYS A 261 -0.25 1.15 -30.64
N SER A 262 0.96 1.40 -30.11
CA SER A 262 1.47 0.56 -29.03
C SER A 262 0.82 0.93 -27.71
N GLU A 263 0.52 -0.06 -26.90
CA GLU A 263 -0.09 0.14 -25.60
C GLU A 263 0.52 -0.77 -24.53
N THR A 264 0.41 -0.34 -23.28
CA THR A 264 0.77 -1.14 -22.12
C THR A 264 -0.47 -1.80 -21.56
N VAL A 265 -0.30 -3.06 -21.15
CA VAL A 265 -1.33 -3.89 -20.55
C VAL A 265 -0.86 -4.32 -19.18
N VAL A 266 -1.72 -4.11 -18.19
CA VAL A 266 -1.47 -4.54 -16.81
C VAL A 266 -2.45 -5.65 -16.44
N PHE A 267 -1.92 -6.80 -16.12
CA PHE A 267 -2.67 -7.96 -15.64
C PHE A 267 -2.48 -8.11 -14.13
N ILE A 268 -3.58 -8.15 -13.39
CA ILE A 268 -3.58 -8.18 -11.93
C ILE A 268 -4.47 -9.31 -11.44
N VAL A 269 -3.95 -10.14 -10.53
CA VAL A 269 -4.70 -11.21 -9.87
C VAL A 269 -4.65 -11.03 -8.36
N PRO A 270 -5.76 -10.73 -7.70
CA PRO A 270 -5.81 -10.66 -6.25
C PRO A 270 -5.89 -12.05 -5.61
N ARG A 271 -5.13 -12.24 -4.54
CA ARG A 271 -5.15 -13.45 -3.71
C ARG A 271 -5.17 -13.08 -2.24
N ILE A 272 -5.73 -13.92 -1.38
CA ILE A 272 -5.65 -13.71 0.07
C ILE A 272 -4.41 -14.39 0.65
N ILE A 273 -3.70 -13.63 1.49
CA ILE A 273 -2.72 -14.15 2.43
C ILE A 273 -3.23 -13.79 3.82
N ARG A 274 -3.41 -14.78 4.69
CA ARG A 274 -3.73 -14.53 6.11
C ARG A 274 -2.44 -14.40 6.90
N THR A 275 -2.36 -13.36 7.74
CA THR A 275 -1.26 -13.25 8.72
C THR A 275 -1.50 -14.19 9.89
N LEU A 276 -0.43 -14.72 10.44
CA LEU A 276 -0.47 -15.38 11.73
C LEU A 276 -0.72 -14.32 12.82
N LYS A 277 -1.62 -14.60 13.76
CA LYS A 277 -1.81 -13.74 14.93
C LYS A 277 -0.50 -13.68 15.71
N THR A 278 -0.06 -12.47 16.02
CA THR A 278 1.07 -12.26 16.92
C THR A 278 0.74 -12.88 18.26
N THR A 279 1.52 -13.85 18.70
CA THR A 279 1.48 -14.29 20.08
C THR A 279 2.05 -13.13 20.89
N LYS A 280 1.21 -12.48 21.68
CA LYS A 280 1.67 -11.45 22.62
C LYS A 280 2.67 -12.14 23.55
N HIS A 281 3.94 -11.86 23.38
CA HIS A 281 4.91 -12.05 24.45
C HIS A 281 4.75 -10.84 25.38
N LEU A 282 4.05 -11.10 26.50
CA LEU A 282 4.03 -10.24 27.67
C LEU A 282 5.41 -10.20 28.30
#